data_a2291da1600a34432761537d6fa61c04
#
_entry.id   a2291da1600a34432761537d6fa61c04
#
_cell.length_a   1.000
_cell.length_b   1.000
_cell.length_c   1.000
_cell.angle_alpha   90.00
_cell.angle_beta   90.00
_cell.angle_gamma   90.00
#
_symmetry.space_group_name_H-M   'P 1'
#
loop_
_entity.id
_entity.type
_entity.pdbx_description
1 polymer ?
#
loop_
_entity_poly.entity_id
_entity_poly.type
_entity_poly.pdbx_seq_one_letter_code
_entity_poly.pdbx_strand_id
1 'polypeptide(L)'
;MKINLVMIVKNEERSLKRCLEAVKPLVDRMIVVDTGSYDRTREIAEKMGAELYSFTWINDFSAAKNFALDQSDGDWNLVLDADEYVRPYRRRNLEKALAGHRGIWLGGMLWYNSYPEEDGGVSISTSVLPRLFPRGVRYTGRIHEQPDGEYPCYRIPLEVDHDGYLYTDKGERNLPYLLQEAKDHPKDAYYQFQLASTLRNLKRLEESLPYFRSFYRLSGKGEAYRPGGIVLYLYTLLDIGNMQCLSEAGAVVEQEEAVLGGWSDFCFVCGLFYMKRVLSDVEKYIGLLPNIERCYKRCLELGEHPELGGVVGTGSFKAAYNLGAWYEVSGQRELALRYYRQSAKDGYGPA
;
A
#
# COMPACT_ATOMS: atom_id res chain seq x y z
N MET A 1 18.29 3.09 24.96
CA MET A 1 17.91 2.53 23.65
C MET A 1 18.27 3.57 22.60
N LYS A 2 19.13 3.20 21.68
CA LYS A 2 19.59 4.07 20.57
C LYS A 2 18.78 3.75 19.33
N ILE A 3 18.12 4.77 18.74
CA ILE A 3 17.30 4.64 17.54
C ILE A 3 17.91 5.53 16.48
N ASN A 4 18.31 4.98 15.35
CA ASN A 4 18.85 5.77 14.25
C ASN A 4 17.91 5.76 13.04
N LEU A 5 17.83 6.88 12.33
CA LEU A 5 17.28 6.91 10.97
C LEU A 5 18.33 6.34 10.02
N VAL A 6 17.91 5.49 9.12
CA VAL A 6 18.71 4.97 8.01
C VAL A 6 17.95 5.20 6.70
N MET A 7 18.58 5.85 5.73
CA MET A 7 17.92 6.28 4.50
C MET A 7 18.89 6.21 3.31
N ILE A 8 18.40 5.81 2.15
CA ILE A 8 19.05 6.01 0.87
C ILE A 8 18.32 7.08 0.07
N VAL A 9 19.05 7.94 -0.64
CA VAL A 9 18.44 9.06 -1.38
C VAL A 9 19.04 9.21 -2.78
N LYS A 10 18.22 9.72 -3.72
CA LYS A 10 18.67 10.19 -5.02
C LYS A 10 17.69 11.22 -5.58
N ASN A 11 18.16 12.49 -5.70
CA ASN A 11 17.35 13.61 -6.23
C ASN A 11 16.05 13.84 -5.46
N GLU A 12 16.17 14.05 -4.14
CA GLU A 12 15.05 14.20 -3.21
C GLU A 12 14.96 15.62 -2.60
N GLU A 13 15.45 16.65 -3.32
CA GLU A 13 15.46 18.03 -2.80
C GLU A 13 14.07 18.55 -2.40
N ARG A 14 12.99 18.01 -2.99
CA ARG A 14 11.62 18.40 -2.72
C ARG A 14 11.14 17.91 -1.33
N SER A 15 11.47 16.69 -0.97
CA SER A 15 10.85 15.92 0.12
C SER A 15 11.77 15.76 1.34
N LEU A 16 13.08 15.61 1.11
CA LEU A 16 14.06 15.22 2.13
C LEU A 16 14.03 16.11 3.39
N LYS A 17 13.96 17.44 3.23
CA LYS A 17 13.93 18.35 4.37
C LYS A 17 12.76 18.04 5.32
N ARG A 18 11.55 17.93 4.77
CA ARG A 18 10.33 17.64 5.54
C ARG A 18 10.42 16.27 6.24
N CYS A 19 10.96 15.26 5.56
CA CYS A 19 11.17 13.94 6.14
C CYS A 19 12.11 13.99 7.35
N LEU A 20 13.29 14.62 7.19
CA LEU A 20 14.28 14.73 8.25
C LEU A 20 13.77 15.58 9.44
N GLU A 21 13.03 16.67 9.19
CA GLU A 21 12.38 17.46 10.25
C GLU A 21 11.38 16.63 11.06
N ALA A 22 10.56 15.83 10.38
CA ALA A 22 9.53 15.01 11.01
C ALA A 22 10.11 13.91 11.90
N VAL A 23 11.21 13.29 11.48
CA VAL A 23 11.80 12.13 12.19
C VAL A 23 12.82 12.54 13.26
N LYS A 24 13.46 13.71 13.14
CA LYS A 24 14.52 14.19 14.03
C LYS A 24 14.21 14.08 15.53
N PRO A 25 12.97 14.36 16.03
CA PRO A 25 12.66 14.21 17.45
C PRO A 25 12.62 12.75 17.94
N LEU A 26 12.65 11.78 17.05
CA LEU A 26 12.49 10.36 17.36
C LEU A 26 13.81 9.59 17.35
N VAL A 27 14.86 10.13 16.74
CA VAL A 27 16.12 9.41 16.47
C VAL A 27 17.33 10.07 17.10
N ASP A 28 18.38 9.29 17.33
CA ASP A 28 19.64 9.78 17.89
C ASP A 28 20.60 10.23 16.80
N ARG A 29 20.62 9.53 15.66
CA ARG A 29 21.42 9.87 14.48
C ARG A 29 20.56 9.76 13.23
N MET A 30 20.88 10.55 12.22
CA MET A 30 20.28 10.48 10.88
C MET A 30 21.38 10.09 9.89
N ILE A 31 21.34 8.88 9.37
CA ILE A 31 22.29 8.32 8.43
C ILE A 31 21.64 8.39 7.05
N VAL A 32 22.19 9.22 6.16
CA VAL A 32 21.71 9.42 4.80
C VAL A 32 22.78 8.97 3.82
N VAL A 33 22.45 8.04 2.96
CA VAL A 33 23.34 7.53 1.91
C VAL A 33 22.86 8.02 0.57
N ASP A 34 23.66 8.88 -0.06
CA ASP A 34 23.41 9.40 -1.40
C ASP A 34 23.87 8.40 -2.46
N THR A 35 22.99 8.04 -3.38
CA THR A 35 23.25 7.10 -4.47
C THR A 35 23.51 7.78 -5.82
N GLY A 36 23.92 9.04 -5.78
CA GLY A 36 24.32 9.83 -6.97
C GLY A 36 23.30 10.91 -7.33
N SER A 37 22.97 11.80 -6.37
CA SER A 37 22.17 13.00 -6.59
C SER A 37 22.97 14.08 -7.31
N TYR A 38 22.28 14.83 -8.17
CA TYR A 38 22.80 15.99 -8.88
C TYR A 38 22.05 17.30 -8.55
N ASP A 39 20.99 17.21 -7.71
CA ASP A 39 20.23 18.32 -7.15
C ASP A 39 20.77 18.74 -5.76
N ARG A 40 20.00 19.50 -5.00
CA ARG A 40 20.39 19.96 -3.66
C ARG A 40 20.22 18.94 -2.54
N THR A 41 19.91 17.68 -2.84
CA THR A 41 19.68 16.62 -1.84
C THR A 41 20.81 16.54 -0.82
N ARG A 42 22.06 16.52 -1.26
CA ARG A 42 23.25 16.42 -0.38
C ARG A 42 23.36 17.62 0.56
N GLU A 43 23.23 18.83 0.00
CA GLU A 43 23.25 20.09 0.75
C GLU A 43 22.17 20.13 1.85
N ILE A 44 20.97 19.64 1.51
CA ILE A 44 19.84 19.58 2.45
C ILE A 44 20.15 18.60 3.58
N ALA A 45 20.67 17.40 3.29
CA ALA A 45 21.03 16.40 4.29
C ALA A 45 22.03 16.97 5.31
N GLU A 46 23.10 17.61 4.83
CA GLU A 46 24.13 18.23 5.66
C GLU A 46 23.57 19.37 6.54
N LYS A 47 22.76 20.27 5.95
CA LYS A 47 22.12 21.37 6.70
C LYS A 47 21.16 20.88 7.78
N MET A 48 20.52 19.74 7.59
CA MET A 48 19.65 19.11 8.59
C MET A 48 20.42 18.39 9.70
N GLY A 49 21.75 18.27 9.56
CA GLY A 49 22.64 17.60 10.52
C GLY A 49 22.65 16.09 10.36
N ALA A 50 22.33 15.59 9.17
CA ALA A 50 22.48 14.17 8.86
C ALA A 50 23.95 13.83 8.57
N GLU A 51 24.35 12.61 8.92
CA GLU A 51 25.62 12.01 8.51
C GLU A 51 25.47 11.52 7.07
N LEU A 52 26.20 12.18 6.15
CA LEU A 52 26.08 11.91 4.73
C LEU A 52 27.18 10.97 4.25
N TYR A 53 26.75 9.86 3.64
CA TYR A 53 27.61 8.89 2.98
C TYR A 53 27.31 8.82 1.48
N SER A 54 28.20 8.24 0.69
CA SER A 54 28.00 8.02 -0.74
C SER A 54 28.08 6.53 -1.06
N PHE A 55 27.17 6.07 -1.93
CA PHE A 55 27.16 4.70 -2.44
C PHE A 55 27.05 4.73 -3.96
N THR A 56 27.97 4.06 -4.65
CA THR A 56 27.89 3.92 -6.10
C THR A 56 26.74 2.99 -6.46
N TRP A 57 25.76 3.50 -7.20
CA TRP A 57 24.58 2.73 -7.58
C TRP A 57 24.91 1.52 -8.46
N ILE A 58 24.52 0.35 -8.03
CA ILE A 58 24.79 -0.95 -8.70
C ILE A 58 23.51 -1.68 -9.12
N ASN A 59 22.37 -0.96 -9.24
CA ASN A 59 21.06 -1.53 -9.57
C ASN A 59 20.52 -2.53 -8.53
N ASP A 60 20.78 -2.24 -7.25
CA ASP A 60 20.40 -3.08 -6.13
C ASP A 60 20.05 -2.21 -4.91
N PHE A 61 18.75 -2.16 -4.58
CA PHE A 61 18.26 -1.40 -3.44
C PHE A 61 18.67 -2.02 -2.11
N SER A 62 18.70 -3.37 -2.01
CA SER A 62 19.14 -4.05 -0.79
C SER A 62 20.60 -3.73 -0.49
N ALA A 63 21.47 -3.76 -1.49
CA ALA A 63 22.88 -3.45 -1.32
C ALA A 63 23.07 -2.02 -0.78
N ALA A 64 22.37 -1.04 -1.34
CA ALA A 64 22.43 0.34 -0.89
C ALA A 64 21.87 0.52 0.54
N LYS A 65 20.70 -0.10 0.86
CA LYS A 65 20.11 -0.06 2.21
C LYS A 65 20.98 -0.79 3.23
N ASN A 66 21.57 -1.92 2.88
CA ASN A 66 22.50 -2.64 3.75
C ASN A 66 23.78 -1.84 4.02
N PHE A 67 24.34 -1.17 3.01
CA PHE A 67 25.44 -0.25 3.22
C PHE A 67 25.07 0.86 4.20
N ALA A 68 23.84 1.40 4.10
CA ALA A 68 23.37 2.41 5.04
C ALA A 68 23.17 1.86 6.46
N LEU A 69 22.67 0.64 6.62
CA LEU A 69 22.54 -0.07 7.88
C LEU A 69 23.90 -0.33 8.53
N ASP A 70 24.95 -0.58 7.75
CA ASP A 70 26.31 -0.80 8.25
C ASP A 70 26.95 0.46 8.87
N GLN A 71 26.45 1.66 8.54
CA GLN A 71 26.88 2.91 9.16
C GLN A 71 26.18 3.15 10.51
N SER A 72 25.18 2.34 10.86
CA SER A 72 24.38 2.51 12.06
C SER A 72 24.91 1.68 13.22
N ASP A 73 25.03 2.32 14.39
CA ASP A 73 25.29 1.69 15.69
C ASP A 73 24.03 1.65 16.56
N GLY A 74 22.85 1.91 16.00
CA GLY A 74 21.57 1.91 16.70
C GLY A 74 21.19 0.53 17.24
N ASP A 75 20.50 0.48 18.37
CA ASP A 75 19.80 -0.73 18.83
C ASP A 75 18.64 -1.03 17.87
N TRP A 76 18.04 0.04 17.36
CA TRP A 76 16.97 0.04 16.35
C TRP A 76 17.30 0.97 15.21
N ASN A 77 16.92 0.57 14.02
CA ASN A 77 17.03 1.35 12.78
C ASN A 77 15.64 1.63 12.22
N LEU A 78 15.26 2.91 12.16
CA LEU A 78 14.08 3.36 11.43
C LEU A 78 14.49 3.59 9.99
N VAL A 79 13.98 2.78 9.07
CA VAL A 79 14.28 2.87 7.64
C VAL A 79 13.15 3.61 6.95
N LEU A 80 13.44 4.77 6.37
CA LEU A 80 12.47 5.59 5.62
C LEU A 80 13.01 5.97 4.27
N ASP A 81 12.11 6.17 3.32
CA ASP A 81 12.37 6.85 2.06
C ASP A 81 12.14 8.37 2.24
N ALA A 82 12.72 9.22 1.40
CA ALA A 82 12.70 10.68 1.61
C ALA A 82 11.31 11.32 1.45
N ASP A 83 10.39 10.65 0.79
CA ASP A 83 8.99 11.04 0.58
C ASP A 83 8.01 10.43 1.60
N GLU A 84 8.55 9.93 2.73
CA GLU A 84 7.82 9.36 3.86
C GLU A 84 7.95 10.28 5.08
N TYR A 85 6.82 10.74 5.64
CA TYR A 85 6.79 11.72 6.72
C TYR A 85 6.12 11.14 7.95
N VAL A 86 6.91 10.91 9.00
CA VAL A 86 6.38 10.42 10.29
C VAL A 86 5.48 11.48 10.90
N ARG A 87 4.24 11.10 11.24
CA ARG A 87 3.32 11.98 11.97
C ARG A 87 3.85 12.27 13.38
N PRO A 88 3.49 13.42 13.97
CA PRO A 88 4.00 13.80 15.29
C PRO A 88 3.81 12.72 16.35
N TYR A 89 4.90 12.25 16.93
CA TYR A 89 4.89 11.20 17.95
C TYR A 89 5.92 11.49 19.07
N ARG A 90 5.68 10.95 20.25
CA ARG A 90 6.59 11.18 21.39
C ARG A 90 7.62 10.06 21.47
N ARG A 91 8.91 10.40 21.46
CA ARG A 91 10.04 9.48 21.61
C ARG A 91 9.84 8.46 22.73
N ARG A 92 9.43 8.92 23.92
CA ARG A 92 9.19 8.06 25.10
C ARG A 92 8.15 6.96 24.83
N ASN A 93 7.13 7.23 24.00
CA ASN A 93 6.11 6.24 23.66
C ASN A 93 6.69 5.20 22.68
N LEU A 94 7.52 5.65 21.74
CA LEU A 94 8.25 4.75 20.83
C LEU A 94 9.15 3.80 21.62
N GLU A 95 9.95 4.32 22.54
CA GLU A 95 10.83 3.50 23.39
C GLU A 95 10.07 2.47 24.22
N LYS A 96 8.90 2.85 24.76
CA LYS A 96 8.02 1.91 25.47
C LYS A 96 7.49 0.80 24.55
N ALA A 97 7.07 1.14 23.34
CA ALA A 97 6.59 0.17 22.37
C ALA A 97 7.71 -0.81 21.98
N LEU A 98 8.92 -0.30 21.72
CA LEU A 98 10.09 -1.12 21.37
C LEU A 98 10.56 -2.02 22.52
N ALA A 99 10.36 -1.62 23.77
CA ALA A 99 10.68 -2.43 24.96
C ALA A 99 9.63 -3.51 25.27
N GLY A 100 8.49 -3.50 24.59
CA GLY A 100 7.33 -4.37 24.88
C GLY A 100 7.51 -5.83 24.48
N HIS A 101 8.47 -6.14 23.62
CA HIS A 101 8.70 -7.50 23.10
C HIS A 101 10.15 -7.94 23.33
N ARG A 102 10.35 -9.25 23.43
CA ARG A 102 11.68 -9.87 23.58
C ARG A 102 12.11 -10.58 22.31
N GLY A 103 13.41 -10.74 22.12
CA GLY A 103 13.99 -11.41 20.97
C GLY A 103 14.15 -10.49 19.76
N ILE A 104 14.37 -11.07 18.59
CA ILE A 104 14.50 -10.36 17.33
C ILE A 104 13.11 -10.27 16.68
N TRP A 105 12.65 -9.07 16.38
CA TRP A 105 11.36 -8.79 15.76
C TRP A 105 11.39 -7.46 15.01
N LEU A 106 10.42 -7.24 14.12
CA LEU A 106 10.30 -6.03 13.32
C LEU A 106 9.16 -5.16 13.82
N GLY A 107 9.34 -3.85 13.76
CA GLY A 107 8.28 -2.88 14.04
C GLY A 107 7.51 -2.53 12.77
N GLY A 108 6.24 -2.95 12.72
CA GLY A 108 5.30 -2.58 11.66
C GLY A 108 4.67 -1.22 11.94
N MET A 109 4.73 -0.31 10.98
CA MET A 109 4.16 1.04 11.06
C MET A 109 3.02 1.18 10.05
N LEU A 110 2.14 2.15 10.25
CA LEU A 110 1.02 2.42 9.34
C LEU A 110 1.37 3.54 8.36
N TRP A 111 1.26 3.25 7.07
CA TRP A 111 1.39 4.21 5.97
C TRP A 111 0.03 4.67 5.46
N TYR A 112 -0.07 5.97 5.19
CA TYR A 112 -1.14 6.59 4.40
C TYR A 112 -0.52 7.02 3.07
N ASN A 113 -0.74 6.22 2.04
CA ASN A 113 -0.21 6.45 0.70
C ASN A 113 -1.20 7.29 -0.10
N SER A 114 -0.77 8.44 -0.60
CA SER A 114 -1.58 9.35 -1.41
C SER A 114 -1.37 9.08 -2.89
N TYR A 115 -2.47 8.93 -3.64
CA TYR A 115 -2.48 8.71 -5.09
C TYR A 115 -3.32 9.77 -5.78
N PRO A 116 -2.94 10.24 -6.98
CA PRO A 116 -3.77 11.15 -7.75
C PRO A 116 -4.99 10.41 -8.31
N GLU A 117 -6.18 11.04 -8.25
CA GLU A 117 -7.38 10.59 -8.94
C GLU A 117 -7.54 11.34 -10.28
N GLU A 118 -8.28 10.75 -11.23
CA GLU A 118 -8.43 11.29 -12.58
C GLU A 118 -9.20 12.64 -12.61
N ASP A 119 -10.04 12.88 -11.61
CA ASP A 119 -10.78 14.14 -11.41
C ASP A 119 -9.98 15.24 -10.70
N GLY A 120 -8.70 14.98 -10.42
CA GLY A 120 -7.81 15.88 -9.68
C GLY A 120 -7.89 15.77 -8.16
N GLY A 121 -8.69 14.84 -7.64
CA GLY A 121 -8.73 14.47 -6.23
C GLY A 121 -7.50 13.65 -5.79
N VAL A 122 -7.49 13.29 -4.51
CA VAL A 122 -6.46 12.42 -3.92
C VAL A 122 -7.14 11.24 -3.23
N SER A 123 -6.82 10.04 -3.68
CA SER A 123 -7.19 8.81 -2.98
C SER A 123 -6.10 8.43 -1.99
N ILE A 124 -6.51 7.89 -0.86
CA ILE A 124 -5.58 7.43 0.18
C ILE A 124 -5.76 5.93 0.34
N SER A 125 -4.65 5.20 0.31
CA SER A 125 -4.62 3.81 0.76
C SER A 125 -3.74 3.65 2.00
N THR A 126 -4.04 2.65 2.81
CA THR A 126 -3.25 2.31 3.98
C THR A 126 -2.47 1.02 3.76
N SER A 127 -1.33 0.91 4.42
CA SER A 127 -0.56 -0.33 4.49
C SER A 127 0.24 -0.38 5.80
N VAL A 128 0.51 -1.58 6.28
CA VAL A 128 1.42 -1.78 7.42
C VAL A 128 2.71 -2.37 6.89
N LEU A 129 3.81 -1.63 7.08
CA LEU A 129 5.12 -2.02 6.58
C LEU A 129 6.11 -2.18 7.74
N PRO A 130 6.96 -3.23 7.75
CA PRO A 130 8.06 -3.33 8.69
C PRO A 130 9.15 -2.32 8.31
N ARG A 131 9.36 -1.32 9.15
CA ARG A 131 10.33 -0.24 8.90
C ARG A 131 11.19 0.07 10.13
N LEU A 132 10.91 -0.56 11.28
CA LEU A 132 11.79 -0.53 12.45
C LEU A 132 12.48 -1.88 12.58
N PHE A 133 13.78 -1.87 12.35
CA PHE A 133 14.64 -3.06 12.35
C PHE A 133 15.58 -3.04 13.53
N PRO A 134 15.67 -4.12 14.31
CA PRO A 134 16.72 -4.26 15.31
C PRO A 134 18.09 -4.40 14.62
N ARG A 135 19.14 -4.13 15.37
CA ARG A 135 20.51 -4.32 14.89
C ARG A 135 20.72 -5.75 14.37
N GLY A 136 21.32 -5.88 13.20
CA GLY A 136 21.68 -7.15 12.59
C GLY A 136 20.72 -7.65 11.51
N VAL A 137 19.48 -7.17 11.47
CA VAL A 137 18.56 -7.46 10.35
C VAL A 137 19.01 -6.72 9.09
N ARG A 138 18.96 -7.39 7.96
CA ARG A 138 19.37 -6.88 6.63
C ARG A 138 18.24 -7.00 5.63
N TYR A 139 18.42 -6.41 4.46
CA TYR A 139 17.53 -6.54 3.32
C TYR A 139 18.05 -7.57 2.31
N THR A 140 17.13 -8.21 1.60
CA THR A 140 17.37 -9.07 0.44
C THR A 140 16.41 -8.72 -0.70
N GLY A 141 16.79 -9.04 -1.95
CA GLY A 141 16.05 -8.67 -3.16
C GLY A 141 16.51 -7.33 -3.74
N ARG A 142 16.72 -7.29 -5.06
CA ARG A 142 17.22 -6.08 -5.75
C ARG A 142 16.23 -4.93 -5.73
N ILE A 143 14.93 -5.24 -5.73
CA ILE A 143 13.83 -4.27 -5.71
C ILE A 143 12.68 -4.85 -4.88
N HIS A 144 11.87 -3.96 -4.26
CA HIS A 144 10.85 -4.37 -3.29
C HIS A 144 11.45 -5.28 -2.22
N GLU A 145 12.60 -4.87 -1.76
CA GLU A 145 13.46 -5.59 -0.84
C GLU A 145 12.71 -5.97 0.45
N GLN A 146 12.97 -7.18 0.92
CA GLN A 146 12.38 -7.76 2.11
C GLN A 146 13.47 -7.99 3.18
N PRO A 147 13.10 -8.13 4.45
CA PRO A 147 14.02 -8.61 5.48
C PRO A 147 14.66 -9.94 5.08
N ASP A 148 15.92 -10.16 5.49
CA ASP A 148 16.74 -11.33 5.16
C ASP A 148 16.35 -12.62 5.89
N GLY A 149 15.24 -12.62 6.61
CA GLY A 149 14.68 -13.76 7.33
C GLY A 149 13.23 -13.57 7.71
N GLU A 150 12.64 -14.62 8.28
CA GLU A 150 11.31 -14.59 8.85
C GLU A 150 11.37 -14.08 10.29
N TYR A 151 10.83 -12.88 10.52
CA TYR A 151 10.78 -12.25 11.83
C TYR A 151 9.34 -11.95 12.24
N PRO A 152 8.96 -12.15 13.52
CA PRO A 152 7.70 -11.62 14.02
C PRO A 152 7.64 -10.11 13.77
N CYS A 153 6.50 -9.62 13.29
CA CYS A 153 6.27 -8.19 13.08
C CYS A 153 5.17 -7.72 14.03
N TYR A 154 5.52 -6.78 14.93
CA TYR A 154 4.56 -6.20 15.86
C TYR A 154 4.24 -4.75 15.48
N ARG A 155 2.97 -4.39 15.64
CA ARG A 155 2.50 -3.03 15.36
C ARG A 155 3.14 -2.03 16.32
N ILE A 156 3.80 -1.03 15.76
CA ILE A 156 4.25 0.17 16.46
C ILE A 156 3.28 1.30 16.15
N PRO A 157 2.84 2.10 17.13
CA PRO A 157 1.87 3.18 16.92
C PRO A 157 2.54 4.43 16.30
N LEU A 158 3.30 4.22 15.24
CA LEU A 158 3.80 5.26 14.35
C LEU A 158 3.00 5.24 13.05
N GLU A 159 2.66 6.42 12.60
CA GLU A 159 1.95 6.65 11.35
C GLU A 159 2.80 7.50 10.43
N VAL A 160 2.73 7.21 9.14
CA VAL A 160 3.55 7.83 8.09
C VAL A 160 2.65 8.30 6.95
N ASP A 161 2.77 9.57 6.58
CA ASP A 161 2.22 10.08 5.32
C ASP A 161 3.24 9.87 4.21
N HIS A 162 2.80 9.31 3.08
CA HIS A 162 3.64 9.09 1.90
C HIS A 162 2.98 9.74 0.69
N ASP A 163 3.66 10.71 0.08
CA ASP A 163 3.15 11.47 -1.05
C ASP A 163 3.92 11.23 -2.37
N GLY A 164 4.87 10.32 -2.36
CA GLY A 164 5.74 10.06 -3.52
C GLY A 164 4.99 9.71 -4.80
N TYR A 165 3.87 9.00 -4.70
CA TYR A 165 3.05 8.64 -5.86
C TYR A 165 2.32 9.82 -6.51
N LEU A 166 2.19 10.96 -5.81
CA LEU A 166 1.58 12.17 -6.39
C LEU A 166 2.49 12.87 -7.40
N TYR A 167 3.81 12.65 -7.32
CA TYR A 167 4.80 13.46 -8.04
C TYR A 167 5.72 12.67 -8.94
N THR A 168 5.85 11.37 -8.73
CA THR A 168 6.82 10.54 -9.45
C THR A 168 6.21 9.22 -9.87
N ASP A 169 6.18 8.95 -11.16
CA ASP A 169 5.92 7.61 -11.66
C ASP A 169 7.20 6.77 -11.52
N LYS A 170 7.23 5.98 -10.46
CA LYS A 170 8.31 5.02 -10.18
C LYS A 170 8.15 3.72 -10.98
N GLY A 171 7.01 3.53 -11.64
CA GLY A 171 6.65 2.27 -12.31
C GLY A 171 7.57 1.94 -13.47
N GLU A 172 7.77 2.87 -14.40
CA GLU A 172 8.66 2.65 -15.56
C GLU A 172 10.11 2.39 -15.14
N ARG A 173 10.60 3.09 -14.10
CA ARG A 173 11.94 2.85 -13.55
C ARG A 173 12.07 1.45 -12.95
N ASN A 174 11.04 0.98 -12.24
CA ASN A 174 11.07 -0.28 -11.49
C ASN A 174 10.79 -1.50 -12.38
N LEU A 175 10.06 -1.33 -13.47
CA LEU A 175 9.59 -2.41 -14.33
C LEU A 175 10.71 -3.34 -14.84
N PRO A 176 11.87 -2.87 -15.35
CA PRO A 176 12.95 -3.73 -15.81
C PRO A 176 13.48 -4.67 -14.72
N TYR A 177 13.60 -4.17 -13.48
CA TYR A 177 14.06 -4.96 -12.35
C TYR A 177 13.04 -6.03 -11.97
N LEU A 178 11.75 -5.67 -11.92
CA LEU A 178 10.67 -6.61 -11.60
C LEU A 178 10.51 -7.69 -12.66
N LEU A 179 10.67 -7.35 -13.93
CA LEU A 179 10.67 -8.35 -15.02
C LEU A 179 11.82 -9.34 -14.85
N GLN A 180 12.99 -8.88 -14.44
CA GLN A 180 14.14 -9.76 -14.19
C GLN A 180 13.89 -10.66 -12.96
N GLU A 181 13.41 -10.10 -11.83
CA GLU A 181 13.11 -10.86 -10.62
C GLU A 181 12.02 -11.91 -10.88
N ALA A 182 10.93 -11.55 -11.58
CA ALA A 182 9.86 -12.49 -11.92
C ALA A 182 10.35 -13.63 -12.85
N LYS A 183 11.34 -13.36 -13.70
CA LYS A 183 11.98 -14.35 -14.56
C LYS A 183 12.93 -15.27 -13.79
N ASP A 184 13.72 -14.70 -12.86
CA ASP A 184 14.68 -15.46 -12.07
C ASP A 184 13.96 -16.30 -10.99
N HIS A 185 12.82 -15.82 -10.49
CA HIS A 185 12.00 -16.43 -9.45
C HIS A 185 10.54 -16.69 -9.90
N PRO A 186 10.29 -17.50 -10.93
CA PRO A 186 8.97 -17.64 -11.57
C PRO A 186 7.90 -18.26 -10.66
N LYS A 187 8.31 -18.89 -9.54
CA LYS A 187 7.41 -19.51 -8.56
C LYS A 187 7.25 -18.68 -7.30
N ASP A 188 7.86 -17.51 -7.22
CA ASP A 188 7.72 -16.61 -6.11
C ASP A 188 6.47 -15.72 -6.32
N ALA A 189 5.45 -15.94 -5.49
CA ALA A 189 4.19 -15.20 -5.56
C ALA A 189 4.38 -13.69 -5.34
N TYR A 190 5.35 -13.29 -4.51
CA TYR A 190 5.60 -11.89 -4.19
C TYR A 190 6.06 -11.10 -5.42
N TYR A 191 7.05 -11.61 -6.16
CA TYR A 191 7.50 -10.94 -7.38
C TYR A 191 6.45 -10.94 -8.49
N GLN A 192 5.62 -12.01 -8.59
CA GLN A 192 4.48 -12.03 -9.51
C GLN A 192 3.48 -10.91 -9.14
N PHE A 193 3.17 -10.75 -7.86
CA PHE A 193 2.28 -9.70 -7.36
C PHE A 193 2.85 -8.30 -7.63
N GLN A 194 4.12 -8.06 -7.31
CA GLN A 194 4.77 -6.74 -7.50
C GLN A 194 4.80 -6.32 -8.98
N LEU A 195 5.11 -7.27 -9.87
CA LEU A 195 5.11 -7.02 -11.31
C LEU A 195 3.69 -6.74 -11.83
N ALA A 196 2.70 -7.54 -11.41
CA ALA A 196 1.30 -7.34 -11.77
C ALA A 196 0.80 -5.95 -11.33
N SER A 197 1.09 -5.57 -10.08
CA SER A 197 0.69 -4.28 -9.51
C SER A 197 1.36 -3.11 -10.23
N THR A 198 2.65 -3.24 -10.58
CA THR A 198 3.38 -2.21 -11.32
C THR A 198 2.81 -2.03 -12.74
N LEU A 199 2.55 -3.12 -13.46
CA LEU A 199 1.93 -3.06 -14.79
C LEU A 199 0.52 -2.44 -14.72
N ARG A 200 -0.29 -2.80 -13.71
CA ARG A 200 -1.59 -2.18 -13.46
C ARG A 200 -1.47 -0.67 -13.25
N ASN A 201 -0.55 -0.21 -12.41
CA ASN A 201 -0.33 1.21 -12.14
C ASN A 201 0.09 1.97 -13.41
N LEU A 202 0.85 1.31 -14.30
CA LEU A 202 1.21 1.81 -15.64
C LEU A 202 0.05 1.70 -16.65
N LYS A 203 -1.17 1.36 -16.23
CA LYS A 203 -2.36 1.16 -17.08
C LYS A 203 -2.21 0.06 -18.15
N ARG A 204 -1.24 -0.83 -17.98
CA ARG A 204 -0.97 -1.99 -18.86
C ARG A 204 -1.73 -3.22 -18.33
N LEU A 205 -3.08 -3.11 -18.31
CA LEU A 205 -3.96 -4.03 -17.59
C LEU A 205 -3.89 -5.47 -18.14
N GLU A 206 -3.98 -5.63 -19.47
CA GLU A 206 -3.93 -6.95 -20.11
C GLU A 206 -2.59 -7.65 -19.86
N GLU A 207 -1.49 -6.89 -19.86
CA GLU A 207 -0.16 -7.42 -19.58
C GLU A 207 0.01 -7.82 -18.11
N SER A 208 -0.73 -7.22 -17.19
CA SER A 208 -0.70 -7.56 -15.77
C SER A 208 -1.41 -8.88 -15.44
N LEU A 209 -2.41 -9.29 -16.22
CA LEU A 209 -3.25 -10.46 -15.93
C LEU A 209 -2.48 -11.78 -15.76
N PRO A 210 -1.54 -12.15 -16.64
CA PRO A 210 -0.77 -13.41 -16.45
C PRO A 210 -0.06 -13.47 -15.10
N TYR A 211 0.44 -12.33 -14.62
CA TYR A 211 1.15 -12.22 -13.36
C TYR A 211 0.20 -12.24 -12.16
N PHE A 212 -0.97 -11.59 -12.25
CA PHE A 212 -2.02 -11.74 -11.23
C PHE A 212 -2.53 -13.17 -11.12
N ARG A 213 -2.74 -13.86 -12.23
CA ARG A 213 -3.13 -15.29 -12.25
C ARG A 213 -2.05 -16.16 -11.60
N SER A 214 -0.77 -15.89 -11.89
CA SER A 214 0.36 -16.60 -11.26
C SER A 214 0.42 -16.33 -9.76
N PHE A 215 0.34 -15.06 -9.35
CA PHE A 215 0.24 -14.66 -7.96
C PHE A 215 -0.90 -15.39 -7.23
N TYR A 216 -2.13 -15.34 -7.77
CA TYR A 216 -3.31 -15.93 -7.15
C TYR A 216 -3.15 -17.45 -6.92
N ARG A 217 -2.55 -18.13 -7.87
CA ARG A 217 -2.29 -19.58 -7.81
C ARG A 217 -1.18 -19.94 -6.83
N LEU A 218 -0.13 -19.13 -6.74
CA LEU A 218 1.08 -19.42 -5.98
C LEU A 218 1.01 -18.95 -4.53
N SER A 219 0.29 -17.85 -4.25
CA SER A 219 0.26 -17.24 -2.92
C SER A 219 -0.45 -18.13 -1.89
N GLY A 220 0.21 -18.32 -0.76
CA GLY A 220 -0.34 -19.01 0.41
C GLY A 220 -1.38 -18.16 1.15
N LYS A 221 -2.35 -18.80 1.80
CA LYS A 221 -3.43 -18.11 2.55
C LYS A 221 -2.92 -17.26 3.73
N GLY A 222 -1.73 -17.55 4.25
CA GLY A 222 -1.12 -16.82 5.37
C GLY A 222 -0.27 -15.63 4.97
N GLU A 223 -0.10 -15.36 3.67
CA GLU A 223 0.75 -14.28 3.20
C GLU A 223 0.09 -12.91 3.38
N ALA A 224 0.76 -11.99 4.07
CA ALA A 224 0.20 -10.70 4.45
C ALA A 224 -0.24 -9.83 3.25
N TYR A 225 0.46 -9.94 2.10
CA TYR A 225 0.13 -9.20 0.88
C TYR A 225 -0.99 -9.84 0.04
N ARG A 226 -1.39 -11.10 0.33
CA ARG A 226 -2.37 -11.84 -0.47
C ARG A 226 -3.76 -11.19 -0.52
N PRO A 227 -4.35 -10.73 0.59
CA PRO A 227 -5.67 -10.09 0.54
C PRO A 227 -5.69 -8.85 -0.38
N GLY A 228 -4.71 -7.95 -0.22
CA GLY A 228 -4.58 -6.76 -1.06
C GLY A 228 -4.35 -7.11 -2.54
N GLY A 229 -3.53 -8.14 -2.80
CA GLY A 229 -3.29 -8.64 -4.16
C GLY A 229 -4.56 -9.18 -4.83
N ILE A 230 -5.42 -9.88 -4.08
CA ILE A 230 -6.71 -10.38 -4.58
C ILE A 230 -7.64 -9.22 -4.94
N VAL A 231 -7.72 -8.20 -4.09
CA VAL A 231 -8.54 -7.00 -4.37
C VAL A 231 -8.04 -6.29 -5.62
N LEU A 232 -6.72 -6.09 -5.78
CA LEU A 232 -6.14 -5.50 -7.00
C LEU A 232 -6.38 -6.36 -8.24
N TYR A 233 -6.32 -7.68 -8.11
CA TYR A 233 -6.65 -8.60 -9.19
C TYR A 233 -8.10 -8.46 -9.62
N LEU A 234 -9.05 -8.42 -8.66
CA LEU A 234 -10.46 -8.18 -8.95
C LEU A 234 -10.67 -6.84 -9.65
N TYR A 235 -10.09 -5.75 -9.15
CA TYR A 235 -10.15 -4.45 -9.84
C TYR A 235 -9.62 -4.54 -11.27
N THR A 236 -8.49 -5.25 -11.50
CA THR A 236 -7.94 -5.41 -12.86
C THR A 236 -8.91 -6.13 -13.78
N LEU A 237 -9.50 -7.22 -13.33
CA LEU A 237 -10.51 -7.97 -14.09
C LEU A 237 -11.73 -7.10 -14.40
N LEU A 238 -12.18 -6.29 -13.43
CA LEU A 238 -13.32 -5.39 -13.61
C LEU A 238 -13.01 -4.22 -14.55
N ASP A 239 -11.79 -3.70 -14.52
CA ASP A 239 -11.39 -2.57 -15.39
C ASP A 239 -11.25 -3.01 -16.85
N ILE A 240 -10.76 -4.23 -17.11
CA ILE A 240 -10.79 -4.84 -18.45
C ILE A 240 -12.24 -5.13 -18.87
N GLY A 241 -13.07 -5.67 -17.99
CA GLY A 241 -14.52 -5.74 -18.08
C GLY A 241 -15.08 -6.64 -19.16
N ASN A 242 -14.27 -7.40 -19.92
CA ASN A 242 -14.79 -8.36 -20.90
C ASN A 242 -15.45 -9.56 -20.23
N MET A 243 -16.25 -10.33 -20.95
CA MET A 243 -17.03 -11.45 -20.41
C MET A 243 -16.18 -12.53 -19.73
N GLN A 244 -14.97 -12.78 -20.24
CA GLN A 244 -14.04 -13.74 -19.65
C GLN A 244 -13.52 -13.23 -18.28
N CYS A 245 -13.10 -11.97 -18.23
CA CYS A 245 -12.64 -11.34 -16.97
C CYS A 245 -13.76 -11.26 -15.94
N LEU A 246 -14.99 -10.93 -16.34
CA LEU A 246 -16.14 -10.92 -15.42
C LEU A 246 -16.49 -12.33 -14.91
N SER A 247 -16.32 -13.36 -15.72
CA SER A 247 -16.52 -14.74 -15.28
C SER A 247 -15.44 -15.18 -14.29
N GLU A 248 -14.19 -14.82 -14.56
CA GLU A 248 -13.04 -15.10 -13.70
C GLU A 248 -13.17 -14.35 -12.37
N ALA A 249 -13.58 -13.07 -12.38
CA ALA A 249 -13.86 -12.29 -11.17
C ALA A 249 -14.93 -12.95 -10.30
N GLY A 250 -16.00 -13.49 -10.91
CA GLY A 250 -17.03 -14.22 -10.18
C GLY A 250 -16.50 -15.45 -9.46
N ALA A 251 -15.64 -16.23 -10.10
CA ALA A 251 -15.01 -17.39 -9.48
C ALA A 251 -14.09 -17.01 -8.30
N VAL A 252 -13.32 -15.90 -8.43
CA VAL A 252 -12.47 -15.39 -7.35
C VAL A 252 -13.33 -14.90 -6.17
N VAL A 253 -14.41 -14.14 -6.44
CA VAL A 253 -15.33 -13.65 -5.39
C VAL A 253 -15.92 -14.84 -4.61
N GLU A 254 -16.44 -15.85 -5.29
CA GLU A 254 -17.03 -17.04 -4.65
C GLU A 254 -16.01 -17.80 -3.80
N GLN A 255 -14.77 -17.94 -4.29
CA GLN A 255 -13.72 -18.69 -3.59
C GLN A 255 -13.20 -17.98 -2.35
N GLU A 256 -13.16 -16.64 -2.37
CA GLU A 256 -12.52 -15.83 -1.32
C GLU A 256 -13.53 -15.22 -0.32
N GLU A 257 -14.84 -15.24 -0.59
CA GLU A 257 -15.86 -14.62 0.27
C GLU A 257 -15.81 -15.13 1.73
N ALA A 258 -15.58 -16.43 1.92
CA ALA A 258 -15.50 -17.02 3.27
C ALA A 258 -14.30 -16.50 4.09
N VAL A 259 -13.21 -16.09 3.43
CA VAL A 259 -11.98 -15.65 4.08
C VAL A 259 -11.93 -14.12 4.16
N LEU A 260 -12.31 -13.43 3.08
CA LEU A 260 -12.14 -11.97 2.93
C LEU A 260 -13.44 -11.18 3.16
N GLY A 261 -14.60 -11.82 3.31
CA GLY A 261 -15.89 -11.16 3.55
C GLY A 261 -16.03 -10.38 4.87
N GLY A 262 -15.00 -10.44 5.72
CA GLY A 262 -14.84 -9.60 6.90
C GLY A 262 -14.00 -8.34 6.67
N TRP A 263 -13.61 -8.02 5.44
CA TRP A 263 -12.79 -6.87 5.09
C TRP A 263 -13.52 -5.95 4.11
N SER A 264 -13.61 -4.66 4.44
CA SER A 264 -14.41 -3.67 3.69
C SER A 264 -13.95 -3.50 2.24
N ASP A 265 -12.65 -3.50 1.95
CA ASP A 265 -12.13 -3.39 0.58
C ASP A 265 -12.58 -4.56 -0.31
N PHE A 266 -12.57 -5.76 0.22
CA PHE A 266 -13.08 -6.93 -0.51
C PHE A 266 -14.58 -6.82 -0.76
N CYS A 267 -15.37 -6.47 0.27
CA CYS A 267 -16.81 -6.27 0.12
C CYS A 267 -17.11 -5.16 -0.90
N PHE A 268 -16.31 -4.09 -0.91
CA PHE A 268 -16.47 -2.97 -1.82
C PHE A 268 -16.27 -3.39 -3.29
N VAL A 269 -15.17 -4.09 -3.59
CA VAL A 269 -14.91 -4.58 -4.95
C VAL A 269 -15.93 -5.63 -5.37
N CYS A 270 -16.47 -6.44 -4.44
CA CYS A 270 -17.59 -7.34 -4.73
C CYS A 270 -18.85 -6.59 -5.15
N GLY A 271 -19.17 -5.47 -4.50
CA GLY A 271 -20.28 -4.59 -4.90
C GLY A 271 -20.13 -4.08 -6.34
N LEU A 272 -18.93 -3.63 -6.71
CA LEU A 272 -18.59 -3.23 -8.08
C LEU A 272 -18.70 -4.41 -9.07
N PHE A 273 -18.23 -5.60 -8.66
CA PHE A 273 -18.35 -6.81 -9.48
C PHE A 273 -19.81 -7.12 -9.79
N TYR A 274 -20.69 -7.19 -8.78
CA TYR A 274 -22.09 -7.49 -9.00
C TYR A 274 -22.78 -6.46 -9.89
N MET A 275 -22.48 -5.18 -9.72
CA MET A 275 -22.96 -4.10 -10.58
C MET A 275 -22.53 -4.31 -12.03
N LYS A 276 -21.24 -4.50 -12.30
CA LYS A 276 -20.73 -4.73 -13.67
C LYS A 276 -21.28 -6.03 -14.27
N ARG A 277 -21.46 -7.08 -13.46
CA ARG A 277 -22.01 -8.35 -13.90
C ARG A 277 -23.46 -8.21 -14.34
N VAL A 278 -24.30 -7.51 -13.57
CA VAL A 278 -25.69 -7.25 -13.94
C VAL A 278 -25.73 -6.40 -15.21
N LEU A 279 -24.94 -5.34 -15.31
CA LEU A 279 -24.90 -4.46 -16.50
C LEU A 279 -24.41 -5.18 -17.76
N SER A 280 -23.63 -6.25 -17.62
CA SER A 280 -23.15 -7.02 -18.78
C SER A 280 -24.24 -7.83 -19.50
N ASP A 281 -25.30 -8.23 -18.77
CA ASP A 281 -26.46 -8.94 -19.30
C ASP A 281 -27.59 -8.87 -18.26
N VAL A 282 -28.42 -7.83 -18.34
CA VAL A 282 -29.43 -7.54 -17.31
C VAL A 282 -30.47 -8.66 -17.19
N GLU A 283 -30.93 -9.20 -18.31
CA GLU A 283 -31.94 -10.26 -18.29
C GLU A 283 -31.46 -11.50 -17.55
N LYS A 284 -30.22 -11.88 -17.81
CA LYS A 284 -29.58 -13.06 -17.21
C LYS A 284 -29.21 -12.88 -15.75
N TYR A 285 -28.76 -11.68 -15.36
CA TYR A 285 -28.14 -11.47 -14.04
C TYR A 285 -28.95 -10.56 -13.10
N ILE A 286 -30.18 -10.20 -13.46
CA ILE A 286 -31.07 -9.36 -12.62
C ILE A 286 -31.23 -9.90 -11.19
N GLY A 287 -31.20 -11.23 -11.01
CA GLY A 287 -31.26 -11.87 -9.70
C GLY A 287 -30.07 -11.57 -8.77
N LEU A 288 -28.97 -10.98 -9.29
CA LEU A 288 -27.81 -10.58 -8.51
C LEU A 288 -27.93 -9.17 -7.92
N LEU A 289 -28.93 -8.37 -8.31
CA LEU A 289 -29.14 -7.00 -7.81
C LEU A 289 -29.09 -6.87 -6.27
N PRO A 290 -29.69 -7.77 -5.47
CA PRO A 290 -29.63 -7.68 -4.00
C PRO A 290 -28.21 -7.76 -3.44
N ASN A 291 -27.26 -8.40 -4.16
CA ASN A 291 -25.88 -8.51 -3.70
C ASN A 291 -25.15 -7.17 -3.72
N ILE A 292 -25.50 -6.25 -4.62
CA ILE A 292 -24.92 -4.90 -4.68
C ILE A 292 -25.18 -4.17 -3.36
N GLU A 293 -26.45 -4.13 -2.96
CA GLU A 293 -26.88 -3.51 -1.70
C GLU A 293 -26.23 -4.19 -0.49
N ARG A 294 -26.27 -5.53 -0.46
CA ARG A 294 -25.66 -6.34 0.61
C ARG A 294 -24.16 -6.00 0.78
N CYS A 295 -23.42 -5.94 -0.31
CA CYS A 295 -21.98 -5.67 -0.24
C CYS A 295 -21.68 -4.28 0.33
N TYR A 296 -22.33 -3.21 -0.15
CA TYR A 296 -22.08 -1.87 0.35
C TYR A 296 -22.59 -1.65 1.79
N LYS A 297 -23.73 -2.26 2.17
CA LYS A 297 -24.16 -2.29 3.58
C LYS A 297 -23.12 -2.99 4.46
N ARG A 298 -22.59 -4.11 3.98
CA ARG A 298 -21.53 -4.83 4.70
C ARG A 298 -20.28 -4.00 4.88
N CYS A 299 -19.88 -3.21 3.87
CA CYS A 299 -18.77 -2.26 4.01
C CYS A 299 -19.01 -1.29 5.17
N LEU A 300 -20.21 -0.67 5.24
CA LEU A 300 -20.56 0.28 6.30
C LEU A 300 -20.69 -0.36 7.69
N GLU A 301 -21.10 -1.63 7.77
CA GLU A 301 -21.12 -2.38 9.03
C GLU A 301 -19.72 -2.70 9.54
N LEU A 302 -18.81 -3.07 8.65
CA LEU A 302 -17.41 -3.37 8.97
C LEU A 302 -16.65 -2.11 9.37
N GLY A 303 -16.89 -0.99 8.68
CA GLY A 303 -16.18 0.27 8.92
C GLY A 303 -14.76 0.29 8.34
N GLU A 304 -14.00 1.31 8.76
CA GLU A 304 -12.60 1.49 8.36
C GLU A 304 -11.66 0.69 9.26
N HIS A 305 -10.77 -0.07 8.63
CA HIS A 305 -9.75 -0.86 9.29
C HIS A 305 -8.36 -0.58 8.69
N PRO A 306 -7.81 0.63 8.91
CA PRO A 306 -6.55 1.04 8.29
C PRO A 306 -5.37 0.10 8.61
N GLU A 307 -5.44 -0.62 9.74
CA GLU A 307 -4.44 -1.61 10.14
C GLU A 307 -4.43 -2.88 9.30
N LEU A 308 -5.51 -3.17 8.57
CA LEU A 308 -5.57 -4.28 7.63
C LEU A 308 -5.05 -3.90 6.24
N GLY A 309 -4.79 -2.61 6.02
CA GLY A 309 -4.50 -2.04 4.72
C GLY A 309 -5.77 -1.81 3.90
N GLY A 310 -5.61 -1.20 2.72
CA GLY A 310 -6.71 -0.98 1.79
C GLY A 310 -6.99 0.49 1.48
N VAL A 311 -8.05 0.77 0.75
CA VAL A 311 -8.42 2.12 0.31
C VAL A 311 -9.31 2.79 1.34
N VAL A 312 -8.92 3.96 1.82
CA VAL A 312 -9.73 4.78 2.74
C VAL A 312 -11.05 5.17 2.06
N GLY A 313 -12.14 4.97 2.77
CA GLY A 313 -13.50 5.25 2.30
C GLY A 313 -14.30 4.01 1.92
N THR A 314 -13.66 2.86 1.71
CA THR A 314 -14.38 1.62 1.36
C THR A 314 -15.26 1.11 2.50
N GLY A 315 -14.91 1.38 3.75
CA GLY A 315 -15.73 1.11 4.94
C GLY A 315 -16.63 2.28 5.36
N SER A 316 -16.58 3.42 4.65
CA SER A 316 -17.29 4.66 5.05
C SER A 316 -17.86 5.41 3.84
N PHE A 317 -17.28 6.55 3.48
CA PHE A 317 -17.87 7.50 2.54
C PHE A 317 -18.00 6.97 1.10
N LYS A 318 -17.04 6.20 0.58
CA LYS A 318 -17.14 5.61 -0.77
C LYS A 318 -18.25 4.57 -0.83
N ALA A 319 -18.38 3.71 0.19
CA ALA A 319 -19.47 2.75 0.27
C ALA A 319 -20.84 3.44 0.43
N ALA A 320 -20.93 4.49 1.25
CA ALA A 320 -22.14 5.28 1.38
C ALA A 320 -22.54 5.95 0.06
N TYR A 321 -21.57 6.54 -0.67
CA TYR A 321 -21.82 7.11 -1.98
C TYR A 321 -22.39 6.09 -2.98
N ASN A 322 -21.73 4.93 -3.12
CA ASN A 322 -22.17 3.89 -4.03
C ASN A 322 -23.54 3.33 -3.65
N LEU A 323 -23.84 3.24 -2.35
CA LEU A 323 -25.15 2.82 -1.87
C LEU A 323 -26.21 3.90 -2.14
N GLY A 324 -25.85 5.17 -2.03
CA GLY A 324 -26.70 6.30 -2.46
C GLY A 324 -27.06 6.21 -3.94
N ALA A 325 -26.05 6.01 -4.79
CA ALA A 325 -26.23 5.85 -6.24
C ALA A 325 -27.10 4.62 -6.57
N TRP A 326 -26.91 3.52 -5.86
CA TRP A 326 -27.74 2.32 -5.98
C TRP A 326 -29.21 2.60 -5.68
N TYR A 327 -29.51 3.29 -4.57
CA TYR A 327 -30.89 3.64 -4.22
C TYR A 327 -31.51 4.68 -5.14
N GLU A 328 -30.73 5.59 -5.71
CA GLU A 328 -31.18 6.56 -6.68
C GLU A 328 -31.68 5.88 -7.95
N VAL A 329 -30.87 4.99 -8.55
CA VAL A 329 -31.27 4.23 -9.76
C VAL A 329 -32.39 3.23 -9.49
N SER A 330 -32.56 2.80 -8.23
CA SER A 330 -33.66 1.95 -7.78
C SER A 330 -34.95 2.73 -7.45
N GLY A 331 -34.97 4.06 -7.64
CA GLY A 331 -36.12 4.91 -7.39
C GLY A 331 -36.41 5.23 -5.91
N GLN A 332 -35.53 4.84 -5.00
CA GLN A 332 -35.67 5.00 -3.54
C GLN A 332 -35.02 6.31 -3.07
N ARG A 333 -35.55 7.46 -3.50
CA ARG A 333 -34.98 8.78 -3.33
C ARG A 333 -34.60 9.15 -1.87
N GLU A 334 -35.44 8.80 -0.91
CA GLU A 334 -35.19 9.13 0.50
C GLU A 334 -33.93 8.41 1.03
N LEU A 335 -33.78 7.14 0.68
CA LEU A 335 -32.58 6.36 1.01
C LEU A 335 -31.34 6.89 0.29
N ALA A 336 -31.47 7.22 -0.99
CA ALA A 336 -30.39 7.83 -1.77
C ALA A 336 -29.86 9.09 -1.08
N LEU A 337 -30.75 10.03 -0.76
CA LEU A 337 -30.40 11.28 -0.06
C LEU A 337 -29.78 11.04 1.31
N ARG A 338 -30.25 10.04 2.05
CA ARG A 338 -29.66 9.66 3.35
C ARG A 338 -28.20 9.26 3.19
N TYR A 339 -27.88 8.38 2.24
CA TYR A 339 -26.54 7.86 2.06
C TYR A 339 -25.59 8.87 1.40
N TYR A 340 -26.07 9.70 0.49
CA TYR A 340 -25.28 10.82 -0.04
C TYR A 340 -24.93 11.83 1.08
N ARG A 341 -25.87 12.18 1.97
CA ARG A 341 -25.57 13.03 3.13
C ARG A 341 -24.57 12.40 4.08
N GLN A 342 -24.63 11.08 4.27
CA GLN A 342 -23.63 10.36 5.07
C GLN A 342 -22.26 10.49 4.42
N SER A 343 -22.14 10.21 3.12
CA SER A 343 -20.92 10.33 2.36
C SER A 343 -20.31 11.74 2.41
N ALA A 344 -21.12 12.77 2.16
CA ALA A 344 -20.69 14.17 2.21
C ALA A 344 -20.24 14.62 3.61
N LYS A 345 -20.89 14.11 4.67
CA LYS A 345 -20.49 14.40 6.08
C LYS A 345 -19.10 13.86 6.39
N ASP A 346 -18.74 12.75 5.80
CA ASP A 346 -17.43 12.10 5.97
C ASP A 346 -16.36 12.69 5.01
N GLY A 347 -16.70 13.79 4.30
CA GLY A 347 -15.77 14.61 3.50
C GLY A 347 -15.61 14.21 2.06
N TYR A 348 -16.55 13.41 1.49
CA TYR A 348 -16.49 13.03 0.09
C TYR A 348 -17.10 14.10 -0.83
N GLY A 349 -16.26 14.73 -1.66
CA GLY A 349 -16.64 15.89 -2.48
C GLY A 349 -17.67 15.65 -3.59
N PRO A 350 -17.78 14.46 -4.22
CA PRO A 350 -18.82 14.16 -5.23
C PRO A 350 -20.23 13.99 -4.66
N ALA A 351 -20.41 13.91 -3.34
CA ALA A 351 -21.70 13.62 -2.70
C ALA A 351 -22.56 14.86 -2.42
#